data_c7ba8311349414ee2b0ed2ff89481041
#
_entry.id   c7ba8311349414ee2b0ed2ff89481041
#
_cell.length_a   1.000
_cell.length_b   1.000
_cell.length_c   1.000
_cell.angle_alpha   90.00
_cell.angle_beta   90.00
_cell.angle_gamma   90.00
#
_symmetry.space_group_name_H-M   'P 1'
#
loop_
_entity.id
_entity.type
_entity.pdbx_description
1 polymer ?
#
loop_
_entity_poly.entity_id
_entity_poly.type
_entity_poly.pdbx_seq_one_letter_code
_entity_poly.pdbx_strand_id
1 'polypeptide(L)'
;MKIRADNNLGYWLFYSQRSVAYAFSEVLRQVCLEHKKPYIITPSQWGVLSLLFETGEITIGAISQRRGVDAPTITGVVKRLEQSGLVERVHDRGDRRVVKVSLTDEGKSIMDLLAEPVDAFNDILTHGFSEAEQSDFRTNLQRIIANVSAVAPGTGDRFGLLPRGFHCGELE
;
A
#
# COMPACT_ATOMS: atom_id res chain seq x y z
N MET A 1 -13.54 31.32 -15.14
CA MET A 1 -12.27 30.57 -14.91
C MET A 1 -12.34 29.26 -15.70
N LYS A 2 -11.59 29.10 -16.80
CA LYS A 2 -11.54 27.82 -17.53
C LYS A 2 -10.53 26.93 -16.80
N ILE A 3 -11.02 25.89 -16.12
CA ILE A 3 -10.17 24.85 -15.55
C ILE A 3 -9.63 24.04 -16.74
N ARG A 4 -8.36 24.24 -17.10
CA ARG A 4 -7.68 23.39 -18.07
C ARG A 4 -7.18 22.15 -17.33
N ALA A 5 -7.71 20.99 -17.69
CA ALA A 5 -7.31 19.70 -17.08
C ALA A 5 -5.81 19.41 -17.26
N ASP A 6 -5.24 19.81 -18.39
CA ASP A 6 -3.84 19.65 -18.77
C ASP A 6 -2.83 20.40 -17.86
N ASN A 7 -3.28 21.43 -17.14
CA ASN A 7 -2.45 22.24 -16.25
C ASN A 7 -2.81 22.07 -14.76
N ASN A 8 -3.59 21.05 -14.42
CA ASN A 8 -4.03 20.78 -13.06
C ASN A 8 -3.30 19.57 -12.49
N LEU A 9 -2.34 19.82 -11.59
CA LEU A 9 -1.56 18.76 -10.94
C LEU A 9 -2.47 17.75 -10.21
N GLY A 10 -3.53 18.21 -9.55
CA GLY A 10 -4.50 17.33 -8.88
C GLY A 10 -5.20 16.36 -9.83
N TYR A 11 -5.51 16.81 -11.06
CA TYR A 11 -6.04 15.95 -12.11
C TYR A 11 -5.05 14.83 -12.48
N TRP A 12 -3.77 15.18 -12.71
CA TRP A 12 -2.75 14.22 -13.06
C TRP A 12 -2.45 13.23 -11.95
N LEU A 13 -2.42 13.68 -10.69
CA LEU A 13 -2.28 12.81 -9.53
C LEU A 13 -3.43 11.80 -9.42
N PHE A 14 -4.67 12.27 -9.56
CA PHE A 14 -5.85 11.40 -9.52
C PHE A 14 -5.84 10.39 -10.67
N TYR A 15 -5.56 10.85 -11.90
CA TYR A 15 -5.54 10.01 -13.09
C TYR A 15 -4.41 8.97 -13.01
N SER A 16 -3.20 9.38 -12.60
CA SER A 16 -2.05 8.50 -12.42
C SER A 16 -2.33 7.43 -11.37
N GLN A 17 -2.82 7.83 -10.19
CA GLN A 17 -3.18 6.89 -9.13
C GLN A 17 -4.19 5.84 -9.62
N ARG A 18 -5.22 6.25 -10.35
CA ARG A 18 -6.23 5.34 -10.89
C ARG A 18 -5.63 4.37 -11.92
N SER A 19 -4.79 4.87 -12.84
CA SER A 19 -4.14 4.07 -13.87
C SER A 19 -3.18 3.04 -13.26
N VAL A 20 -2.35 3.46 -12.32
CA VAL A 20 -1.43 2.58 -11.60
C VAL A 20 -2.19 1.52 -10.81
N ALA A 21 -3.24 1.90 -10.07
CA ALA A 21 -4.04 0.96 -9.29
C ALA A 21 -4.72 -0.10 -10.19
N TYR A 22 -5.24 0.31 -11.36
CA TYR A 22 -5.85 -0.61 -12.31
C TYR A 22 -4.81 -1.60 -12.89
N ALA A 23 -3.68 -1.08 -13.38
CA ALA A 23 -2.62 -1.90 -13.95
C ALA A 23 -2.05 -2.88 -12.91
N PHE A 24 -1.83 -2.42 -11.68
CA PHE A 24 -1.38 -3.26 -10.58
C PHE A 24 -2.39 -4.37 -10.23
N SER A 25 -3.70 -4.03 -10.22
CA SER A 25 -4.75 -5.04 -10.03
C SER A 25 -4.70 -6.13 -11.08
N GLU A 26 -4.39 -5.77 -12.32
CA GLU A 26 -4.29 -6.71 -13.42
C GLU A 26 -3.07 -7.64 -13.27
N VAL A 27 -1.91 -7.10 -12.86
CA VAL A 27 -0.72 -7.92 -12.55
C VAL A 27 -1.04 -8.95 -11.47
N LEU A 28 -1.62 -8.53 -10.34
CA LEU A 28 -1.99 -9.42 -9.24
C LEU A 28 -2.99 -10.50 -9.68
N ARG A 29 -3.98 -10.11 -10.49
CA ARG A 29 -4.98 -11.02 -11.05
C ARG A 29 -4.34 -12.07 -11.94
N GLN A 30 -3.44 -11.65 -12.84
CA GLN A 30 -2.79 -12.52 -13.80
C GLN A 30 -1.96 -13.60 -13.11
N VAL A 31 -1.15 -13.23 -12.11
CA VAL A 31 -0.37 -14.19 -11.32
C VAL A 31 -1.28 -15.23 -10.65
N CYS A 32 -2.38 -14.79 -10.03
CA CYS A 32 -3.31 -15.73 -9.40
C CYS A 32 -3.91 -16.71 -10.40
N LEU A 33 -4.27 -16.27 -11.61
CA LEU A 33 -4.83 -17.13 -12.65
C LEU A 33 -3.79 -18.10 -13.22
N GLU A 34 -2.59 -17.66 -13.52
CA GLU A 34 -1.50 -18.49 -14.06
C GLU A 34 -1.14 -19.62 -13.10
N HIS A 35 -1.13 -19.32 -11.81
CA HIS A 35 -0.85 -20.29 -10.76
C HIS A 35 -2.12 -21.02 -10.24
N LYS A 36 -3.26 -20.86 -10.96
CA LYS A 36 -4.53 -21.53 -10.66
C LYS A 36 -4.97 -21.38 -9.19
N LYS A 37 -4.73 -20.19 -8.62
CA LYS A 37 -5.16 -19.93 -7.25
C LYS A 37 -6.68 -19.80 -7.17
N PRO A 38 -7.34 -20.30 -6.10
CA PRO A 38 -8.80 -20.21 -5.92
C PRO A 38 -9.27 -18.81 -5.49
N TYR A 39 -8.39 -17.83 -5.49
CA TYR A 39 -8.65 -16.44 -5.09
C TYR A 39 -7.91 -15.48 -6.02
N ILE A 40 -8.34 -14.21 -5.98
CA ILE A 40 -7.64 -13.09 -6.65
C ILE A 40 -7.19 -12.11 -5.57
N ILE A 41 -5.92 -11.73 -5.61
CA ILE A 41 -5.36 -10.72 -4.72
C ILE A 41 -5.69 -9.32 -5.25
N THR A 42 -6.27 -8.47 -4.41
CA THR A 42 -6.48 -7.04 -4.73
C THR A 42 -5.32 -6.19 -4.21
N PRO A 43 -5.09 -4.96 -4.72
CA PRO A 43 -4.07 -4.06 -4.20
C PRO A 43 -4.15 -3.81 -2.69
N SER A 44 -5.36 -3.71 -2.13
CA SER A 44 -5.56 -3.56 -0.69
C SER A 44 -5.14 -4.80 0.09
N GLN A 45 -5.43 -5.99 -0.43
CA GLN A 45 -5.00 -7.26 0.17
C GLN A 45 -3.49 -7.45 0.06
N TRP A 46 -2.92 -7.18 -1.14
CA TRP A 46 -1.47 -7.21 -1.32
C TRP A 46 -0.75 -6.28 -0.32
N GLY A 47 -1.27 -5.07 -0.12
CA GLY A 47 -0.69 -4.13 0.83
C GLY A 47 -0.71 -4.62 2.30
N VAL A 48 -1.67 -5.45 2.70
CA VAL A 48 -1.66 -6.09 4.03
C VAL A 48 -0.69 -7.26 4.05
N LEU A 49 -0.69 -8.10 3.00
CA LEU A 49 0.22 -9.24 2.89
C LEU A 49 1.69 -8.81 2.87
N SER A 50 2.05 -7.78 2.08
CA SER A 50 3.42 -7.26 2.01
C SER A 50 3.89 -6.71 3.37
N LEU A 51 3.01 -5.99 4.09
CA LEU A 51 3.34 -5.49 5.41
C LEU A 51 3.58 -6.65 6.40
N LEU A 52 2.76 -7.69 6.38
CA LEU A 52 2.93 -8.88 7.22
C LEU A 52 4.20 -9.67 6.84
N PHE A 53 4.53 -9.70 5.56
CA PHE A 53 5.74 -10.37 5.06
C PHE A 53 7.01 -9.69 5.58
N GLU A 54 7.01 -8.35 5.62
CA GLU A 54 8.15 -7.55 6.11
C GLU A 54 8.28 -7.57 7.65
N THR A 55 7.15 -7.53 8.36
CA THR A 55 7.17 -7.26 9.81
C THR A 55 6.85 -8.47 10.69
N GLY A 56 6.39 -9.56 10.09
CA GLY A 56 5.85 -10.70 10.81
C GLY A 56 4.45 -10.41 11.38
N GLU A 57 4.16 -10.96 12.56
CA GLU A 57 2.85 -10.83 13.20
C GLU A 57 2.64 -9.44 13.83
N ILE A 58 1.54 -8.78 13.49
CA ILE A 58 1.17 -7.47 14.06
C ILE A 58 -0.35 -7.36 14.25
N THR A 59 -0.78 -6.43 15.10
CA THR A 59 -2.20 -6.19 15.36
C THR A 59 -2.91 -5.48 14.22
N ILE A 60 -4.25 -5.64 14.12
CA ILE A 60 -5.07 -4.89 13.13
C ILE A 60 -4.90 -3.37 13.30
N GLY A 61 -4.78 -2.89 14.54
CA GLY A 61 -4.53 -1.46 14.80
C GLY A 61 -3.19 -1.00 14.25
N ALA A 62 -2.12 -1.81 14.37
CA ALA A 62 -0.82 -1.49 13.81
C ALA A 62 -0.84 -1.52 12.27
N ILE A 63 -1.58 -2.47 11.66
CA ILE A 63 -1.79 -2.49 10.21
C ILE A 63 -2.51 -1.21 9.77
N SER A 64 -3.61 -0.85 10.45
CA SER A 64 -4.40 0.37 10.19
C SER A 64 -3.51 1.62 10.23
N GLN A 65 -2.72 1.77 11.28
CA GLN A 65 -1.81 2.91 11.44
C GLN A 65 -0.76 2.97 10.33
N ARG A 66 -0.07 1.86 10.04
CA ARG A 66 0.98 1.81 9.02
C ARG A 66 0.46 1.96 7.60
N ARG A 67 -0.76 1.49 7.32
CA ARG A 67 -1.40 1.61 6.00
C ARG A 67 -2.18 2.91 5.83
N GLY A 68 -2.37 3.71 6.89
CA GLY A 68 -3.15 4.92 6.86
C GLY A 68 -4.62 4.70 6.46
N VAL A 69 -5.16 3.52 6.81
CA VAL A 69 -6.53 3.09 6.50
C VAL A 69 -7.24 2.81 7.81
N ASP A 70 -8.51 3.17 7.92
CA ASP A 70 -9.28 2.97 9.14
C ASP A 70 -9.37 1.48 9.55
N ALA A 71 -9.46 1.23 10.86
CA ALA A 71 -9.46 -0.12 11.41
C ALA A 71 -10.63 -0.99 10.93
N PRO A 72 -11.87 -0.48 10.74
CA PRO A 72 -12.96 -1.26 10.13
C PRO A 72 -12.65 -1.75 8.73
N THR A 73 -12.06 -0.91 7.88
CA THR A 73 -11.65 -1.29 6.51
C THR A 73 -10.57 -2.37 6.55
N ILE A 74 -9.54 -2.22 7.38
CA ILE A 74 -8.49 -3.24 7.55
C ILE A 74 -9.08 -4.55 8.09
N THR A 75 -10.00 -4.47 9.05
CA THR A 75 -10.71 -5.65 9.57
C THR A 75 -11.41 -6.42 8.44
N GLY A 76 -12.06 -5.70 7.53
CA GLY A 76 -12.71 -6.29 6.35
C GLY A 76 -11.71 -6.93 5.37
N VAL A 77 -10.54 -6.30 5.17
CA VAL A 77 -9.46 -6.87 4.33
C VAL A 77 -8.90 -8.14 4.96
N VAL A 78 -8.54 -8.10 6.25
CA VAL A 78 -8.01 -9.25 7.01
C VAL A 78 -9.01 -10.41 7.00
N LYS A 79 -10.31 -10.15 7.21
CA LYS A 79 -11.36 -11.18 7.15
C LYS A 79 -11.36 -11.90 5.79
N ARG A 80 -11.26 -11.17 4.67
CA ARG A 80 -11.21 -11.78 3.34
C ARG A 80 -9.93 -12.59 3.12
N LEU A 81 -8.78 -12.10 3.59
CA LEU A 81 -7.52 -12.84 3.54
C LEU A 81 -7.56 -14.12 4.37
N GLU A 82 -8.18 -14.08 5.56
CA GLU A 82 -8.39 -15.23 6.42
C GLU A 82 -9.31 -16.28 5.75
N GLN A 83 -10.39 -15.82 5.11
CA GLN A 83 -11.29 -16.68 4.31
C GLN A 83 -10.58 -17.35 3.12
N SER A 84 -9.58 -16.68 2.55
CA SER A 84 -8.74 -17.24 1.47
C SER A 84 -7.58 -18.11 2.01
N GLY A 85 -7.46 -18.27 3.31
CA GLY A 85 -6.39 -19.06 3.94
C GLY A 85 -5.00 -18.44 3.87
N LEU A 86 -4.89 -17.13 3.60
CA LEU A 86 -3.62 -16.42 3.41
C LEU A 86 -3.06 -15.82 4.71
N VAL A 87 -3.93 -15.54 5.66
CA VAL A 87 -3.57 -15.07 6.98
C VAL A 87 -4.34 -15.82 8.05
N GLU A 88 -3.81 -15.81 9.25
CA GLU A 88 -4.46 -16.35 10.43
C GLU A 88 -4.40 -15.35 11.59
N ARG A 89 -5.32 -15.50 12.55
CA ARG A 89 -5.33 -14.72 13.78
C ARG A 89 -4.64 -15.50 14.88
N VAL A 90 -3.66 -14.87 15.48
CA VAL A 90 -2.86 -15.46 16.57
C VAL A 90 -3.05 -14.63 17.83
N HIS A 91 -3.33 -15.29 18.94
CA HIS A 91 -3.35 -14.61 20.23
C HIS A 91 -1.92 -14.36 20.70
N ASP A 92 -1.66 -13.15 21.19
CA ASP A 92 -0.37 -12.81 21.77
C ASP A 92 -0.06 -13.72 22.96
N ARG A 93 1.20 -14.14 23.05
CA ARG A 93 1.63 -15.07 24.12
C ARG A 93 1.66 -14.41 25.51
N GLY A 94 1.85 -13.08 25.57
CA GLY A 94 1.91 -12.29 26.80
C GLY A 94 0.55 -11.77 27.26
N ASP A 95 -0.32 -11.42 26.32
CA ASP A 95 -1.68 -10.94 26.60
C ASP A 95 -2.67 -11.54 25.59
N ARG A 96 -3.45 -12.53 26.03
CA ARG A 96 -4.47 -13.21 25.21
C ARG A 96 -5.60 -12.31 24.71
N ARG A 97 -5.71 -11.07 25.24
CA ARG A 97 -6.67 -10.08 24.76
C ARG A 97 -6.20 -9.43 23.45
N VAL A 98 -4.89 -9.49 23.19
CA VAL A 98 -4.29 -8.95 21.98
C VAL A 98 -4.33 -10.01 20.90
N VAL A 99 -5.00 -9.69 19.80
CA VAL A 99 -5.05 -10.53 18.59
C VAL A 99 -4.14 -9.92 17.54
N LYS A 100 -3.19 -10.70 17.07
CA LYS A 100 -2.28 -10.38 15.97
C LYS A 100 -2.74 -11.13 14.72
N VAL A 101 -2.28 -10.66 13.58
CA VAL A 101 -2.45 -11.30 12.27
C VAL A 101 -1.07 -11.72 11.78
N SER A 102 -0.96 -12.93 11.26
CA SER A 102 0.26 -13.45 10.64
C SER A 102 -0.05 -14.10 9.29
N LEU A 103 0.98 -14.24 8.45
CA LEU A 103 0.86 -15.01 7.21
C LEU A 103 0.81 -16.50 7.53
N THR A 104 -0.05 -17.22 6.82
CA THR A 104 0.02 -18.68 6.72
C THR A 104 1.15 -19.08 5.75
N ASP A 105 1.44 -20.38 5.62
CA ASP A 105 2.40 -20.86 4.62
C ASP A 105 1.90 -20.59 3.19
N GLU A 106 0.58 -20.67 2.92
CA GLU A 106 0.01 -20.24 1.64
C GLU A 106 0.17 -18.71 1.44
N GLY A 107 0.00 -17.91 2.50
CA GLY A 107 0.25 -16.48 2.47
C GLY A 107 1.70 -16.13 2.14
N LYS A 108 2.67 -16.87 2.65
CA LYS A 108 4.09 -16.72 2.27
C LYS A 108 4.33 -17.14 0.83
N SER A 109 3.79 -18.30 0.43
CA SER A 109 3.93 -18.83 -0.91
C SER A 109 3.38 -17.89 -1.99
N ILE A 110 2.23 -17.24 -1.76
CA ILE A 110 1.71 -16.26 -2.72
C ILE A 110 2.57 -14.99 -2.76
N MET A 111 3.18 -14.57 -1.66
CA MET A 111 4.11 -13.43 -1.65
C MET A 111 5.36 -13.73 -2.48
N ASP A 112 5.92 -14.94 -2.37
CA ASP A 112 7.06 -15.37 -3.19
C ASP A 112 6.70 -15.38 -4.69
N LEU A 113 5.50 -15.85 -5.05
CA LEU A 113 5.02 -15.85 -6.44
C LEU A 113 4.78 -14.43 -6.99
N LEU A 114 4.42 -13.47 -6.14
CA LEU A 114 4.15 -12.09 -6.51
C LEU A 114 5.42 -11.23 -6.58
N ALA A 115 6.53 -11.66 -5.99
CA ALA A 115 7.74 -10.83 -5.85
C ALA A 115 8.25 -10.34 -7.22
N GLU A 116 8.60 -11.25 -8.13
CA GLU A 116 9.12 -10.90 -9.45
C GLU A 116 8.13 -10.09 -10.31
N PRO A 117 6.83 -10.46 -10.44
CA PRO A 117 5.85 -9.66 -11.17
C PRO A 117 5.65 -8.25 -10.59
N VAL A 118 5.72 -8.08 -9.27
CA VAL A 118 5.61 -6.77 -8.62
C VAL A 118 6.84 -5.91 -8.88
N ASP A 119 8.04 -6.50 -8.82
CA ASP A 119 9.27 -5.80 -9.16
C ASP A 119 9.30 -5.38 -10.62
N ALA A 120 8.91 -6.28 -11.55
CA ALA A 120 8.77 -5.95 -12.97
C ALA A 120 7.74 -4.83 -13.22
N PHE A 121 6.65 -4.80 -12.44
CA PHE A 121 5.68 -3.71 -12.52
C PHE A 121 6.28 -2.38 -12.04
N ASN A 122 7.09 -2.36 -10.98
CA ASN A 122 7.79 -1.17 -10.53
C ASN A 122 8.79 -0.65 -11.58
N ASP A 123 9.49 -1.55 -12.27
CA ASP A 123 10.38 -1.19 -13.38
C ASP A 123 9.63 -0.52 -14.54
N ILE A 124 8.42 -1.03 -14.86
CA ILE A 124 7.53 -0.41 -15.86
C ILE A 124 7.12 1.00 -15.44
N LEU A 125 6.76 1.21 -14.15
CA LEU A 125 6.37 2.53 -13.63
C LEU A 125 7.48 3.57 -13.75
N THR A 126 8.72 3.13 -13.62
CA THR A 126 9.90 4.01 -13.63
C THR A 126 10.66 4.01 -14.95
N HIS A 127 10.12 3.30 -15.96
CA HIS A 127 10.76 3.23 -17.28
C HIS A 127 10.97 4.61 -17.89
N GLY A 128 12.20 4.88 -18.30
CA GLY A 128 12.59 6.18 -18.87
C GLY A 128 12.95 7.27 -17.85
N PHE A 129 12.84 7.00 -16.55
CA PHE A 129 13.32 7.89 -15.50
C PHE A 129 14.73 7.50 -15.06
N SER A 130 15.62 8.48 -14.99
CA SER A 130 16.91 8.34 -14.30
C SER A 130 16.69 8.20 -12.78
N GLU A 131 17.68 7.69 -12.06
CA GLU A 131 17.62 7.60 -10.59
C GLU A 131 17.39 8.96 -9.92
N ALA A 132 17.97 10.02 -10.44
CA ALA A 132 17.77 11.38 -9.95
C ALA A 132 16.30 11.82 -10.12
N GLU A 133 15.73 11.62 -11.31
CA GLU A 133 14.32 11.96 -11.57
C GLU A 133 13.35 11.14 -10.68
N GLN A 134 13.65 9.86 -10.45
CA GLN A 134 12.85 9.04 -9.53
C GLN A 134 12.93 9.56 -8.09
N SER A 135 14.12 9.98 -7.65
CA SER A 135 14.34 10.57 -6.31
C SER A 135 13.58 11.89 -6.16
N ASP A 136 13.70 12.79 -7.15
CA ASP A 136 13.01 14.08 -7.18
C ASP A 136 11.48 13.90 -7.20
N PHE A 137 11.00 12.98 -8.01
CA PHE A 137 9.57 12.66 -8.08
C PHE A 137 9.03 12.15 -6.75
N ARG A 138 9.75 11.25 -6.08
CA ARG A 138 9.39 10.76 -4.74
C ARG A 138 9.34 11.89 -3.72
N THR A 139 10.35 12.75 -3.72
CA THR A 139 10.42 13.92 -2.84
C THR A 139 9.24 14.87 -3.07
N ASN A 140 8.89 15.13 -4.33
CA ASN A 140 7.76 16.00 -4.67
C ASN A 140 6.42 15.39 -4.24
N LEU A 141 6.22 14.08 -4.37
CA LEU A 141 5.03 13.41 -3.85
C LEU A 141 4.92 13.52 -2.33
N GLN A 142 6.04 13.38 -1.60
CA GLN A 142 6.08 13.55 -0.14
C GLN A 142 5.71 14.99 0.25
N ARG A 143 6.20 16.00 -0.48
CA ARG A 143 5.83 17.43 -0.27
C ARG A 143 4.34 17.65 -0.49
N ILE A 144 3.75 17.04 -1.53
CA ILE A 144 2.32 17.14 -1.77
C ILE A 144 1.52 16.55 -0.60
N ILE A 145 1.92 15.37 -0.09
CA ILE A 145 1.29 14.74 1.06
C ILE A 145 1.37 15.66 2.29
N ALA A 146 2.53 16.24 2.57
CA ALA A 146 2.72 17.18 3.67
C ALA A 146 1.82 18.41 3.55
N ASN A 147 1.78 19.03 2.37
CA ASN A 147 0.94 20.21 2.11
C ASN A 147 -0.55 19.92 2.32
N VAL A 148 -1.04 18.79 1.82
CA VAL A 148 -2.45 18.39 2.01
C VAL A 148 -2.74 18.11 3.47
N SER A 149 -1.81 17.48 4.19
CA SER A 149 -1.93 17.18 5.62
C SER A 149 -2.06 18.42 6.50
N ALA A 150 -1.38 19.50 6.12
CA ALA A 150 -1.42 20.76 6.85
C ALA A 150 -2.79 21.46 6.77
N VAL A 151 -3.50 21.33 5.65
CA VAL A 151 -4.80 21.98 5.42
C VAL A 151 -6.01 21.09 5.70
N ALA A 152 -5.81 19.79 5.75
CA ALA A 152 -6.86 18.80 6.02
C ALA A 152 -6.39 17.83 7.12
N PRO A 153 -6.44 18.22 8.41
CA PRO A 153 -6.08 17.36 9.52
C PRO A 153 -6.85 16.03 9.47
N GLY A 154 -6.12 14.91 9.49
CA GLY A 154 -6.70 13.57 9.34
C GLY A 154 -6.49 12.93 7.97
N THR A 155 -6.01 13.69 6.98
CA THR A 155 -5.46 13.14 5.72
C THR A 155 -3.95 12.91 5.81
N GLY A 156 -3.33 13.29 6.93
CA GLY A 156 -1.91 13.34 7.18
C GLY A 156 -1.12 12.10 6.80
N ASP A 157 0.14 12.03 7.19
CA ASP A 157 1.05 10.91 6.92
C ASP A 157 0.54 9.59 7.54
N ARG A 158 -0.67 9.21 7.12
CA ARG A 158 -1.27 7.94 7.50
C ARG A 158 -0.46 6.75 7.02
N PHE A 159 0.43 6.97 6.06
CA PHE A 159 1.23 5.92 5.44
C PHE A 159 2.63 5.82 6.04
N GLY A 160 3.04 6.74 6.93
CA GLY A 160 4.38 6.77 7.49
C GLY A 160 5.48 6.95 6.42
N LEU A 161 5.13 7.54 5.28
CA LEU A 161 6.03 7.73 4.14
C LEU A 161 6.87 9.00 4.25
N LEU A 162 6.48 9.92 5.14
CA LEU A 162 7.25 11.12 5.39
C LEU A 162 8.46 10.80 6.28
N PRO A 163 9.64 11.31 5.95
CA PRO A 163 10.81 11.20 6.83
C PRO A 163 10.47 11.71 8.24
N ARG A 164 10.97 11.03 9.29
CA ARG A 164 10.79 11.49 10.67
C ARG A 164 11.38 12.89 10.78
N GLY A 165 10.57 13.86 11.23
CA GLY A 165 10.98 15.26 11.34
C GLY A 165 10.67 16.13 10.13
N PHE A 166 10.00 15.61 9.10
CA PHE A 166 9.56 16.43 7.97
C PHE A 166 8.42 17.37 8.44
N HIS A 167 8.70 18.66 8.56
CA HIS A 167 7.72 19.70 8.88
C HIS A 167 7.47 20.55 7.63
N CYS A 168 6.21 20.83 7.33
CA CYS A 168 5.76 21.60 6.16
C CYS A 168 6.26 23.06 6.14
N GLY A 169 6.85 23.55 7.25
CA GLY A 169 7.30 24.93 7.40
C GLY A 169 8.76 25.22 6.98
N GLU A 170 9.53 24.23 6.54
CA GLU A 170 10.93 24.41 6.17
C GLU A 170 11.18 24.53 4.65
N LEU A 171 10.12 24.84 3.89
CA LEU A 171 10.16 24.99 2.44
C LEU A 171 9.91 26.45 2.03
N GLU A 172 10.68 27.40 2.60
CA GLU A 172 10.83 28.74 2.05
C GLU A 172 12.03 28.80 1.07
#